data_5ad057479c41945b1544151b09e2cdbf
#
_entry.id   5ad057479c41945b1544151b09e2cdbf
#
_cell.length_a   1.000
_cell.length_b   1.000
_cell.length_c   1.000
_cell.angle_alpha   90.00
_cell.angle_beta   90.00
_cell.angle_gamma   90.00
#
_symmetry.space_group_name_H-M   'P 1'
#
loop_
_entity.id
_entity.type
_entity.pdbx_description
1 polymer ?
#
loop_
_entity_poly.entity_id
_entity_poly.type
_entity_poly.pdbx_seq_one_letter_code
_entity_poly.pdbx_strand_id
1 'polypeptide(L)'
;MQIYTIYLIFARVLNLYKMSTFREIIYMILDEMKISTDDSYFTEDHIMYLINKYRVLILKQRYSDIKKQIPESNYQTICLDLIEVPAISGEPCEGGSYLRSKEKVPFLMQIGVPKIYPIDYYQGEITYVSRERMRYVGYNKYLKNIIYASIGPDNYLYFKSFNPQYLYLEKARMTGIFEDTLAASELQCPDESGDIVCDVLDREFPIENALIPPLIQLVVEELTKAEYKPEDKENNSDDDLSNVTAK
;
A
#
# COMPACT_ATOMS: atom_id res chain seq x y z
N MET A 1 -32.09 31.69 -1.81
CA MET A 1 -32.42 30.36 -2.34
C MET A 1 -31.34 29.79 -3.27
N GLN A 2 -30.70 30.58 -4.15
CA GLN A 2 -29.62 30.10 -5.04
C GLN A 2 -28.32 29.68 -4.34
N ILE A 3 -27.93 30.30 -3.23
CA ILE A 3 -26.68 30.01 -2.50
C ILE A 3 -26.71 28.62 -1.86
N TYR A 4 -27.87 28.19 -1.35
CA TYR A 4 -28.05 26.84 -0.77
C TYR A 4 -27.96 25.73 -1.80
N THR A 5 -28.39 25.98 -3.04
CA THR A 5 -28.33 25.01 -4.14
C THR A 5 -26.88 24.82 -4.62
N ILE A 6 -26.09 25.91 -4.64
CA ILE A 6 -24.64 25.85 -4.99
C ILE A 6 -23.86 25.09 -3.89
N TYR A 7 -24.18 25.31 -2.61
CA TYR A 7 -23.55 24.59 -1.51
C TYR A 7 -23.85 23.09 -1.53
N LEU A 8 -25.08 22.69 -1.85
CA LEU A 8 -25.49 21.30 -2.00
C LEU A 8 -24.85 20.62 -3.21
N ILE A 9 -24.66 21.36 -4.32
CA ILE A 9 -23.96 20.84 -5.50
C ILE A 9 -22.46 20.71 -5.19
N PHE A 10 -21.84 21.67 -4.52
CA PHE A 10 -20.43 21.60 -4.10
C PHE A 10 -20.19 20.47 -3.09
N ALA A 11 -21.07 20.28 -2.11
CA ALA A 11 -21.00 19.18 -1.16
C ALA A 11 -21.18 17.81 -1.82
N ARG A 12 -22.05 17.72 -2.85
CA ARG A 12 -22.21 16.50 -3.66
C ARG A 12 -20.99 16.23 -4.56
N VAL A 13 -20.38 17.27 -5.13
CA VAL A 13 -19.18 17.13 -5.95
C VAL A 13 -17.97 16.77 -5.09
N LEU A 14 -17.85 17.30 -3.87
CA LEU A 14 -16.81 16.91 -2.91
C LEU A 14 -16.98 15.46 -2.44
N ASN A 15 -18.21 14.96 -2.27
CA ASN A 15 -18.45 13.55 -1.95
C ASN A 15 -18.16 12.57 -3.11
N LEU A 16 -18.12 13.05 -4.36
CA LEU A 16 -17.77 12.22 -5.53
C LEU A 16 -16.26 11.91 -5.62
N TYR A 17 -15.40 12.61 -4.85
CA TYR A 17 -13.95 12.41 -4.81
C TYR A 17 -13.46 11.75 -3.52
N LYS A 18 -14.37 11.41 -2.59
CA LYS A 18 -13.95 10.72 -1.37
C LYS A 18 -13.57 9.29 -1.72
N MET A 19 -12.34 8.91 -1.42
CA MET A 19 -11.90 7.51 -1.51
C MET A 19 -12.61 6.69 -0.43
N SER A 20 -12.93 5.45 -0.75
CA SER A 20 -13.56 4.55 0.23
C SER A 20 -12.58 4.18 1.32
N THR A 21 -13.05 4.12 2.56
CA THR A 21 -12.24 3.68 3.69
C THR A 21 -12.18 2.14 3.75
N PHE A 22 -11.20 1.60 4.46
CA PHE A 22 -11.15 0.16 4.73
C PHE A 22 -12.45 -0.35 5.34
N ARG A 23 -12.98 0.38 6.32
CA ARG A 23 -14.23 0.04 7.01
C ARG A 23 -15.42 -0.07 6.04
N GLU A 24 -15.56 0.89 5.12
CA GLU A 24 -16.61 0.87 4.11
C GLU A 24 -16.52 -0.38 3.21
N ILE A 25 -15.31 -0.74 2.77
CA ILE A 25 -15.09 -1.92 1.92
C ILE A 25 -15.39 -3.22 2.68
N ILE A 26 -14.96 -3.32 3.94
CA ILE A 26 -15.24 -4.48 4.79
C ILE A 26 -16.76 -4.67 4.95
N TYR A 27 -17.51 -3.58 5.24
CA TYR A 27 -18.96 -3.68 5.36
C TYR A 27 -19.63 -4.08 4.06
N MET A 28 -19.17 -3.58 2.90
CA MET A 28 -19.69 -4.02 1.61
C MET A 28 -19.50 -5.54 1.39
N ILE A 29 -18.32 -6.08 1.75
CA ILE A 29 -18.02 -7.51 1.67
C ILE A 29 -18.92 -8.30 2.60
N LEU A 30 -19.06 -7.87 3.86
CA LEU A 30 -19.91 -8.54 4.86
C LEU A 30 -21.38 -8.51 4.47
N ASP A 31 -21.86 -7.42 3.87
CA ASP A 31 -23.24 -7.33 3.39
C ASP A 31 -23.50 -8.28 2.21
N GLU A 32 -22.56 -8.41 1.27
CA GLU A 32 -22.64 -9.41 0.19
C GLU A 32 -22.58 -10.84 0.74
N MET A 33 -21.74 -11.11 1.75
CA MET A 33 -21.64 -12.41 2.38
C MET A 33 -22.90 -12.80 3.14
N LYS A 34 -23.55 -11.89 3.86
CA LYS A 34 -24.83 -12.13 4.56
C LYS A 34 -25.94 -12.55 3.63
N ILE A 35 -25.91 -12.09 2.38
CA ILE A 35 -26.87 -12.49 1.35
C ILE A 35 -26.62 -13.93 0.89
N SER A 36 -25.36 -14.39 0.93
CA SER A 36 -24.97 -15.70 0.45
C SER A 36 -24.97 -16.80 1.52
N THR A 37 -24.65 -16.46 2.77
CA THR A 37 -24.52 -17.44 3.88
C THR A 37 -24.92 -16.82 5.21
N ASP A 38 -25.87 -17.43 5.89
CA ASP A 38 -26.43 -16.94 7.16
C ASP A 38 -25.52 -17.23 8.38
N ASP A 39 -24.51 -18.12 8.24
CA ASP A 39 -23.68 -18.67 9.31
C ASP A 39 -22.17 -18.38 9.21
N SER A 40 -21.75 -17.45 8.34
CA SER A 40 -20.32 -17.20 8.14
C SER A 40 -19.69 -16.30 9.21
N TYR A 41 -18.66 -16.83 9.90
CA TYR A 41 -17.86 -16.11 10.88
C TYR A 41 -16.49 -15.77 10.34
N PHE A 42 -16.40 -14.68 9.52
CA PHE A 42 -15.09 -14.16 9.09
C PHE A 42 -14.63 -13.04 10.01
N THR A 43 -13.38 -13.09 10.41
CA THR A 43 -12.76 -12.01 11.18
C THR A 43 -12.40 -10.84 10.27
N GLU A 44 -12.52 -9.62 10.77
CA GLU A 44 -12.12 -8.40 10.02
C GLU A 44 -10.66 -8.48 9.55
N ASP A 45 -9.75 -9.02 10.37
CA ASP A 45 -8.34 -9.18 10.02
C ASP A 45 -8.14 -10.09 8.80
N HIS A 46 -8.91 -11.17 8.70
CA HIS A 46 -8.84 -12.06 7.55
C HIS A 46 -9.33 -11.37 6.27
N ILE A 47 -10.43 -10.62 6.38
CA ILE A 47 -10.97 -9.82 5.26
C ILE A 47 -9.95 -8.76 4.84
N MET A 48 -9.33 -8.04 5.77
CA MET A 48 -8.29 -7.04 5.48
C MET A 48 -7.09 -7.66 4.75
N TYR A 49 -6.65 -8.84 5.18
CA TYR A 49 -5.58 -9.57 4.49
C TYR A 49 -5.94 -9.90 3.04
N LEU A 50 -7.17 -10.38 2.80
CA LEU A 50 -7.64 -10.69 1.45
C LEU A 50 -7.79 -9.44 0.58
N ILE A 51 -8.32 -8.35 1.14
CA ILE A 51 -8.41 -7.06 0.45
C ILE A 51 -7.03 -6.61 -0.04
N ASN A 52 -6.02 -6.62 0.83
CA ASN A 52 -4.64 -6.26 0.47
C ASN A 52 -4.08 -7.18 -0.63
N LYS A 53 -4.24 -8.50 -0.48
CA LYS A 53 -3.78 -9.51 -1.44
C LYS A 53 -4.38 -9.29 -2.83
N TYR A 54 -5.70 -9.09 -2.91
CA TYR A 54 -6.39 -8.90 -4.19
C TYR A 54 -6.18 -7.52 -4.78
N ARG A 55 -6.00 -6.48 -3.94
CA ARG A 55 -5.56 -5.16 -4.42
C ARG A 55 -4.26 -5.25 -5.22
N VAL A 56 -3.25 -5.91 -4.64
CA VAL A 56 -1.95 -6.11 -5.33
C VAL A 56 -2.13 -6.83 -6.66
N LEU A 57 -2.94 -7.88 -6.69
CA LEU A 57 -3.22 -8.64 -7.90
C LEU A 57 -3.86 -7.76 -8.98
N ILE A 58 -4.94 -7.03 -8.65
CA ILE A 58 -5.67 -6.18 -9.58
C ILE A 58 -4.79 -5.06 -10.11
N LEU A 59 -4.05 -4.36 -9.24
CA LEU A 59 -3.15 -3.29 -9.65
C LEU A 59 -2.06 -3.81 -10.59
N LYS A 60 -1.48 -4.98 -10.27
CA LYS A 60 -0.45 -5.60 -11.10
C LYS A 60 -0.98 -6.02 -12.48
N GLN A 61 -2.20 -6.55 -12.54
CA GLN A 61 -2.85 -6.90 -13.81
C GLN A 61 -3.20 -5.67 -14.65
N ARG A 62 -3.75 -4.63 -14.00
CA ARG A 62 -4.22 -3.43 -14.71
C ARG A 62 -3.09 -2.56 -15.21
N TYR A 63 -2.04 -2.40 -14.42
CA TYR A 63 -0.92 -1.49 -14.68
C TYR A 63 0.40 -2.20 -15.02
N SER A 64 0.34 -3.44 -15.51
CA SER A 64 1.51 -4.14 -16.05
C SER A 64 2.13 -3.44 -17.26
N ASP A 65 1.34 -2.69 -18.01
CA ASP A 65 1.81 -1.92 -19.16
C ASP A 65 2.37 -0.55 -18.69
N ILE A 66 3.65 -0.32 -18.93
CA ILE A 66 4.38 0.92 -18.56
C ILE A 66 3.74 2.18 -19.16
N LYS A 67 2.97 2.06 -20.25
CA LYS A 67 2.32 3.19 -20.90
C LYS A 67 1.07 3.68 -20.19
N LYS A 68 0.50 2.88 -19.29
CA LYS A 68 -0.69 3.27 -18.55
C LYS A 68 -0.31 4.19 -17.39
N GLN A 69 -0.98 5.34 -17.33
CA GLN A 69 -0.88 6.24 -16.20
C GLN A 69 -1.62 5.65 -15.00
N ILE A 70 -0.99 5.70 -13.86
CA ILE A 70 -1.56 5.21 -12.61
C ILE A 70 -2.21 6.41 -11.91
N PRO A 71 -3.51 6.35 -11.57
CA PRO A 71 -4.19 7.39 -10.81
C PRO A 71 -3.54 7.64 -9.44
N GLU A 72 -3.58 8.90 -8.99
CA GLU A 72 -2.99 9.30 -7.71
C GLU A 72 -3.64 8.59 -6.52
N SER A 73 -4.91 8.20 -6.63
CA SER A 73 -5.64 7.44 -5.62
C SER A 73 -5.04 6.08 -5.27
N ASN A 74 -4.16 5.52 -6.12
CA ASN A 74 -3.50 4.25 -5.85
C ASN A 74 -2.19 4.41 -5.05
N TYR A 75 -1.70 5.65 -4.89
CA TYR A 75 -0.47 5.93 -4.16
C TYR A 75 -0.73 6.17 -2.68
N GLN A 76 0.23 5.79 -1.87
CA GLN A 76 0.30 6.14 -0.45
C GLN A 76 1.54 6.97 -0.18
N THR A 77 1.45 7.87 0.77
CA THR A 77 2.56 8.70 1.20
C THR A 77 2.96 8.33 2.62
N ILE A 78 4.23 8.01 2.80
CA ILE A 78 4.84 7.69 4.08
C ILE A 78 5.88 8.72 4.46
N CYS A 79 6.04 8.97 5.76
CA CYS A 79 7.10 9.80 6.32
C CYS A 79 8.13 8.92 7.00
N LEU A 80 9.39 9.18 6.69
CA LEU A 80 10.54 8.42 7.19
C LEU A 80 11.47 9.36 7.94
N ASP A 81 11.78 9.04 9.18
CA ASP A 81 12.88 9.66 9.92
C ASP A 81 14.20 9.11 9.36
N LEU A 82 15.20 9.97 9.28
CA LEU A 82 16.50 9.61 8.72
C LEU A 82 17.56 9.61 9.82
N ILE A 83 18.47 8.65 9.74
CA ILE A 83 19.59 8.52 10.66
C ILE A 83 20.91 8.38 9.90
N GLU A 84 21.95 8.96 10.45
CA GLU A 84 23.30 8.77 9.97
C GLU A 84 23.86 7.43 10.45
N VAL A 85 24.39 6.64 9.53
CA VAL A 85 24.94 5.31 9.80
C VAL A 85 26.36 5.23 9.24
N PRO A 86 27.32 4.66 9.97
CA PRO A 86 28.68 4.47 9.46
C PRO A 86 28.65 3.53 8.25
N ALA A 87 29.47 3.83 7.25
CA ALA A 87 29.58 3.01 6.05
C ALA A 87 30.14 1.62 6.41
N ILE A 88 29.42 0.59 5.99
CA ILE A 88 29.88 -0.80 6.12
C ILE A 88 30.66 -1.13 4.84
N SER A 89 31.84 -1.72 4.99
CA SER A 89 32.67 -2.16 3.86
C SER A 89 31.89 -3.13 2.97
N GLY A 90 31.75 -2.80 1.67
CA GLY A 90 31.01 -3.59 0.69
C GLY A 90 29.62 -3.08 0.32
N GLU A 91 29.09 -2.07 1.03
CA GLU A 91 27.87 -1.38 0.63
C GLU A 91 28.14 -0.36 -0.50
N PRO A 92 27.11 0.00 -1.31
CA PRO A 92 27.28 0.90 -2.47
C PRO A 92 27.69 2.33 -2.11
N CYS A 93 27.78 2.66 -0.83
CA CYS A 93 28.20 3.96 -0.32
C CYS A 93 29.61 3.84 0.32
N GLU A 94 30.62 3.56 -0.46
CA GLU A 94 32.01 3.54 0.01
C GLU A 94 32.45 4.95 0.43
N GLY A 95 32.91 5.08 1.67
CA GLY A 95 33.60 6.27 2.18
C GLY A 95 32.74 7.15 3.11
N GLY A 96 32.85 6.95 4.39
CA GLY A 96 32.29 7.81 5.43
C GLY A 96 30.93 7.39 5.94
N SER A 97 30.18 8.33 6.47
CA SER A 97 28.79 8.12 6.90
C SER A 97 27.84 8.25 5.72
N TYR A 98 26.75 7.52 5.78
CA TYR A 98 25.62 7.67 4.87
C TYR A 98 24.30 7.81 5.63
N LEU A 99 23.31 8.39 4.96
CA LEU A 99 22.01 8.59 5.52
C LEU A 99 21.10 7.42 5.15
N ARG A 100 20.34 6.92 6.13
CA ARG A 100 19.39 5.81 5.95
C ARG A 100 18.08 6.11 6.68
N SER A 101 16.98 5.56 6.19
CA SER A 101 15.74 5.58 6.97
C SER A 101 15.91 4.81 8.29
N LYS A 102 15.26 5.30 9.34
CA LYS A 102 15.25 4.66 10.65
C LYS A 102 14.35 3.43 10.64
N GLU A 103 13.17 3.56 10.04
CA GLU A 103 12.19 2.50 9.84
C GLU A 103 12.41 1.80 8.49
N LYS A 104 11.96 0.55 8.41
CA LYS A 104 11.93 -0.20 7.15
C LYS A 104 10.81 0.33 6.27
N VAL A 105 11.09 0.51 5.00
CA VAL A 105 10.08 0.83 4.00
C VAL A 105 9.26 -0.42 3.69
N PRO A 106 7.93 -0.37 3.71
CA PRO A 106 7.09 -1.47 3.26
C PRO A 106 7.42 -1.87 1.82
N PHE A 107 7.19 -3.13 1.46
CA PHE A 107 7.48 -3.61 0.12
C PHE A 107 6.82 -2.74 -0.95
N LEU A 108 7.66 -2.20 -1.83
CA LEU A 108 7.22 -1.36 -2.93
C LEU A 108 6.86 -2.22 -4.13
N MET A 109 5.66 -2.02 -4.67
CA MET A 109 5.29 -2.63 -5.94
C MET A 109 6.15 -2.06 -7.07
N GLN A 110 6.61 -2.92 -7.97
CA GLN A 110 7.39 -2.50 -9.15
C GLN A 110 6.49 -1.87 -10.24
N ILE A 111 5.50 -1.11 -9.83
CA ILE A 111 4.55 -0.41 -10.68
C ILE A 111 4.73 1.08 -10.43
N GLY A 112 5.26 1.79 -11.42
CA GLY A 112 5.60 3.20 -11.27
C GLY A 112 6.93 3.43 -10.53
N VAL A 113 7.37 4.67 -10.54
CA VAL A 113 8.57 5.12 -9.82
C VAL A 113 8.15 5.87 -8.57
N PRO A 114 8.66 5.53 -7.39
CA PRO A 114 8.33 6.26 -6.18
C PRO A 114 8.88 7.68 -6.27
N LYS A 115 8.13 8.64 -5.74
CA LYS A 115 8.53 10.04 -5.61
C LYS A 115 9.01 10.28 -4.18
N ILE A 116 10.16 10.91 -4.03
CA ILE A 116 10.75 11.16 -2.71
C ILE A 116 11.07 12.64 -2.61
N TYR A 117 10.59 13.26 -1.54
CA TYR A 117 10.81 14.67 -1.25
C TYR A 117 11.36 14.83 0.16
N PRO A 118 12.31 15.74 0.39
CA PRO A 118 12.71 16.13 1.73
C PRO A 118 11.54 16.91 2.39
N ILE A 119 11.36 16.72 3.69
CA ILE A 119 10.36 17.50 4.46
C ILE A 119 10.97 18.78 5.01
N ASP A 120 12.30 18.80 5.16
CA ASP A 120 13.04 19.91 5.73
C ASP A 120 13.33 21.02 4.70
N TYR A 121 14.33 21.85 5.00
CA TYR A 121 14.72 23.04 4.23
C TYR A 121 15.23 22.77 2.79
N TYR A 122 15.44 21.53 2.42
CA TYR A 122 15.85 21.15 1.06
C TYR A 122 14.67 21.27 0.10
N GLN A 123 14.88 22.04 -0.97
CA GLN A 123 13.92 22.13 -2.07
C GLN A 123 14.36 21.19 -3.19
N GLY A 124 13.45 20.36 -3.65
CA GLY A 124 13.64 19.51 -4.81
C GLY A 124 13.30 18.04 -4.54
N GLU A 125 13.10 17.32 -5.62
CA GLU A 125 12.84 15.88 -5.60
C GLU A 125 14.14 15.11 -5.44
N ILE A 126 14.14 14.11 -4.57
CA ILE A 126 15.24 13.16 -4.41
C ILE A 126 15.09 12.09 -5.48
N THR A 127 16.12 11.92 -6.30
CA THR A 127 16.07 11.01 -7.44
C THR A 127 16.14 9.56 -6.98
N TYR A 128 15.05 8.81 -7.19
CA TYR A 128 15.05 7.37 -6.93
C TYR A 128 15.81 6.62 -8.03
N VAL A 129 16.72 5.76 -7.62
CA VAL A 129 17.50 4.90 -8.52
C VAL A 129 17.51 3.46 -8.03
N SER A 130 17.69 2.51 -8.95
CA SER A 130 17.87 1.12 -8.54
C SER A 130 19.20 0.95 -7.76
N ARG A 131 19.23 -0.02 -6.86
CA ARG A 131 20.40 -0.31 -6.03
C ARG A 131 21.67 -0.49 -6.85
N GLU A 132 21.57 -1.18 -7.96
CA GLU A 132 22.72 -1.45 -8.84
C GLU A 132 23.30 -0.17 -9.45
N ARG A 133 22.44 0.80 -9.77
CA ARG A 133 22.83 2.10 -10.31
C ARG A 133 23.38 3.05 -9.25
N MET A 134 23.07 2.82 -7.97
CA MET A 134 23.50 3.68 -6.86
C MET A 134 25.04 3.83 -6.78
N ARG A 135 25.78 2.82 -7.24
CA ARG A 135 27.27 2.86 -7.30
C ARG A 135 27.79 3.88 -8.29
N TYR A 136 27.07 4.13 -9.38
CA TYR A 136 27.53 4.91 -10.53
C TYR A 136 26.99 6.34 -10.56
N VAL A 137 26.05 6.71 -9.67
CA VAL A 137 25.44 8.03 -9.64
C VAL A 137 26.35 9.08 -8.98
N GLY A 138 26.23 10.32 -9.42
CA GLY A 138 26.85 11.48 -8.79
C GLY A 138 28.28 11.78 -9.23
N TYR A 139 28.95 10.92 -9.99
CA TYR A 139 30.33 11.17 -10.44
C TYR A 139 30.48 12.31 -11.45
N ASN A 140 29.39 12.72 -12.09
CA ASN A 140 29.40 13.87 -12.99
C ASN A 140 29.42 15.16 -12.17
N LYS A 141 30.31 16.09 -12.52
CA LYS A 141 30.46 17.39 -11.82
C LYS A 141 29.17 18.22 -11.76
N TYR A 142 28.27 18.06 -12.76
CA TYR A 142 26.99 18.78 -12.80
C TYR A 142 25.91 18.15 -11.92
N LEU A 143 26.09 16.91 -11.51
CA LEU A 143 25.13 16.13 -10.74
C LEU A 143 25.53 15.94 -9.27
N LYS A 144 26.58 16.64 -8.83
CA LYS A 144 27.12 16.50 -7.46
C LYS A 144 26.14 16.91 -6.37
N ASN A 145 25.25 17.84 -6.66
CA ASN A 145 24.28 18.37 -5.69
C ASN A 145 22.98 17.58 -5.67
N ILE A 146 22.82 16.61 -6.59
CA ILE A 146 21.61 15.78 -6.61
C ILE A 146 21.71 14.74 -5.50
N ILE A 147 20.61 14.57 -4.77
CA ILE A 147 20.47 13.50 -3.79
C ILE A 147 19.80 12.33 -4.48
N TYR A 148 20.41 11.18 -4.36
CA TYR A 148 19.89 9.92 -4.88
C TYR A 148 19.43 9.04 -3.74
N ALA A 149 18.34 8.32 -3.94
CA ALA A 149 17.83 7.36 -2.98
C ALA A 149 17.61 5.98 -3.62
N SER A 150 17.79 4.94 -2.83
CA SER A 150 17.60 3.55 -3.26
C SER A 150 17.18 2.70 -2.07
N ILE A 151 16.30 1.73 -2.30
CA ILE A 151 15.94 0.75 -1.28
C ILE A 151 16.96 -0.37 -1.27
N GLY A 152 17.49 -0.67 -0.07
CA GLY A 152 18.40 -1.78 0.18
C GLY A 152 17.69 -3.15 0.23
N PRO A 153 18.46 -4.25 0.29
CA PRO A 153 17.89 -5.61 0.42
C PRO A 153 17.26 -5.84 1.80
N ASP A 154 17.60 -5.01 2.75
CA ASP A 154 17.09 -4.96 4.12
C ASP A 154 15.84 -4.10 4.27
N ASN A 155 15.31 -3.58 3.13
CA ASN A 155 14.15 -2.69 3.01
C ASN A 155 14.31 -1.32 3.68
N TYR A 156 15.54 -0.87 3.93
CA TYR A 156 15.77 0.51 4.31
C TYR A 156 16.01 1.39 3.09
N LEU A 157 15.60 2.66 3.19
CA LEU A 157 15.87 3.66 2.16
C LEU A 157 17.23 4.31 2.45
N TYR A 158 18.14 4.19 1.51
CA TYR A 158 19.50 4.71 1.57
C TYR A 158 19.64 5.94 0.68
N PHE A 159 20.37 6.93 1.16
CA PHE A 159 20.61 8.18 0.45
C PHE A 159 22.09 8.34 0.14
N LYS A 160 22.39 8.90 -1.02
CA LYS A 160 23.74 9.21 -1.47
C LYS A 160 23.76 10.56 -2.18
N SER A 161 24.72 11.41 -1.81
CA SER A 161 25.06 12.62 -2.55
C SER A 161 26.54 12.90 -2.38
N PHE A 162 27.14 13.64 -3.33
CA PHE A 162 28.49 14.17 -3.17
C PHE A 162 28.52 15.51 -2.45
N ASN A 163 27.38 16.14 -2.23
CA ASN A 163 27.24 17.32 -1.40
C ASN A 163 27.01 16.88 0.05
N PRO A 164 27.95 17.13 0.99
CA PRO A 164 27.83 16.66 2.38
C PRO A 164 26.62 17.25 3.11
N GLN A 165 26.01 18.32 2.59
CA GLN A 165 24.81 18.93 3.18
C GLN A 165 23.61 17.97 3.20
N TYR A 166 23.59 16.88 2.39
CA TYR A 166 22.51 15.89 2.44
C TYR A 166 22.43 15.16 3.79
N LEU A 167 23.53 15.12 4.56
CA LEU A 167 23.54 14.50 5.90
C LEU A 167 22.69 15.26 6.93
N TYR A 168 22.36 16.52 6.65
CA TYR A 168 21.47 17.32 7.50
C TYR A 168 19.97 17.07 7.25
N LEU A 169 19.61 16.17 6.33
CA LEU A 169 18.22 15.77 6.15
C LEU A 169 17.78 14.93 7.35
N GLU A 170 16.74 15.38 8.02
CA GLU A 170 16.15 14.68 9.17
C GLU A 170 14.98 13.78 8.77
N LYS A 171 14.19 14.23 7.78
CA LYS A 171 12.96 13.54 7.36
C LYS A 171 12.80 13.55 5.84
N ALA A 172 12.24 12.46 5.33
CA ALA A 172 11.85 12.34 3.93
C ALA A 172 10.41 11.85 3.79
N ARG A 173 9.70 12.41 2.82
CA ARG A 173 8.37 11.96 2.40
C ARG A 173 8.54 11.09 1.16
N MET A 174 8.01 9.88 1.19
CA MET A 174 8.02 8.97 0.06
C MET A 174 6.60 8.62 -0.36
N THR A 175 6.28 8.86 -1.62
CA THR A 175 5.00 8.50 -2.24
C THR A 175 5.22 7.35 -3.19
N GLY A 176 4.53 6.24 -2.98
CA GLY A 176 4.67 5.02 -3.77
C GLY A 176 3.45 4.13 -3.68
N ILE A 177 3.49 3.02 -4.40
CA ILE A 177 2.46 1.96 -4.32
C ILE A 177 3.07 0.82 -3.53
N PHE A 178 2.56 0.62 -2.31
CA PHE A 178 3.06 -0.43 -1.41
C PHE A 178 2.19 -1.69 -1.53
N GLU A 179 2.83 -2.85 -1.38
CA GLU A 179 2.13 -4.14 -1.38
C GLU A 179 1.25 -4.26 -0.13
N ASP A 180 1.81 -3.90 1.03
CA ASP A 180 1.08 -3.87 2.30
C ASP A 180 0.66 -2.44 2.63
N THR A 181 -0.65 -2.17 2.49
CA THR A 181 -1.23 -0.86 2.78
C THR A 181 -1.29 -0.57 4.27
N LEU A 182 -1.38 -1.61 5.11
CA LEU A 182 -1.45 -1.47 6.57
C LEU A 182 -0.09 -1.05 7.12
N ALA A 183 0.98 -1.77 6.74
CA ALA A 183 2.34 -1.41 7.11
C ALA A 183 2.72 0.00 6.61
N ALA A 184 2.26 0.39 5.41
CA ALA A 184 2.46 1.76 4.92
C ALA A 184 1.67 2.79 5.73
N SER A 185 0.49 2.45 6.21
CA SER A 185 -0.33 3.35 7.01
C SER A 185 0.24 3.62 8.42
N GLU A 186 1.06 2.73 8.96
CA GLU A 186 1.78 2.96 10.24
C GLU A 186 2.81 4.09 10.12
N LEU A 187 3.35 4.31 8.91
CA LEU A 187 4.33 5.34 8.60
C LEU A 187 3.69 6.60 7.98
N GLN A 188 2.39 6.79 8.16
CA GLN A 188 1.67 7.92 7.59
C GLN A 188 2.24 9.26 8.06
N CYS A 189 2.33 10.20 7.12
CA CYS A 189 2.66 11.58 7.47
C CYS A 189 1.51 12.22 8.25
N PRO A 190 1.82 13.06 9.25
CA PRO A 190 0.80 13.91 9.83
C PRO A 190 0.24 14.86 8.75
N ASP A 191 -1.05 15.13 8.81
CA ASP A 191 -1.71 16.09 7.94
C ASP A 191 -1.20 17.51 8.21
N GLU A 192 -1.63 18.49 7.38
CA GLU A 192 -1.28 19.91 7.57
C GLU A 192 -1.72 20.46 8.94
N SER A 193 -2.76 19.88 9.54
CA SER A 193 -3.21 20.17 10.92
C SER A 193 -2.37 19.48 12.00
N GLY A 194 -1.49 18.56 11.63
CA GLY A 194 -0.72 17.72 12.55
C GLY A 194 -1.49 16.50 13.07
N ASP A 195 -2.70 16.28 12.58
CA ASP A 195 -3.55 15.16 12.98
C ASP A 195 -3.19 13.87 12.20
N ILE A 196 -3.24 12.76 12.90
CA ILE A 196 -3.11 11.42 12.32
C ILE A 196 -4.41 10.67 12.60
N VAL A 197 -5.01 10.09 11.57
CA VAL A 197 -6.15 9.19 11.76
C VAL A 197 -5.66 7.95 12.51
N CYS A 198 -6.03 7.85 13.80
CA CYS A 198 -5.55 6.79 14.68
C CYS A 198 -6.09 5.41 14.28
N ASP A 199 -7.38 5.34 13.91
CA ASP A 199 -7.98 4.07 13.47
C ASP A 199 -7.59 3.77 12.01
N VAL A 200 -6.93 2.64 11.81
CA VAL A 200 -6.50 2.17 10.49
C VAL A 200 -7.69 1.91 9.57
N LEU A 201 -8.82 1.46 10.12
CA LEU A 201 -10.03 1.16 9.36
C LEU A 201 -10.70 2.41 8.77
N ASP A 202 -10.53 3.56 9.41
CA ASP A 202 -11.12 4.82 8.96
C ASP A 202 -10.22 5.59 7.98
N ARG A 203 -9.03 5.06 7.70
CA ARG A 203 -8.13 5.63 6.69
C ARG A 203 -8.62 5.32 5.28
N GLU A 204 -8.32 6.22 4.37
CA GLU A 204 -8.61 6.03 2.95
C GLU A 204 -7.83 4.83 2.40
N PHE A 205 -8.54 3.94 1.71
CA PHE A 205 -7.92 2.79 1.09
C PHE A 205 -7.33 3.17 -0.27
N PRO A 206 -6.03 2.92 -0.52
CA PRO A 206 -5.33 3.42 -1.72
C PRO A 206 -5.66 2.59 -2.96
N ILE A 207 -6.87 2.77 -3.47
CA ILE A 207 -7.34 2.16 -4.71
C ILE A 207 -8.30 3.10 -5.44
N GLU A 208 -8.28 3.08 -6.76
CA GLU A 208 -9.29 3.83 -7.52
C GLU A 208 -10.69 3.23 -7.32
N ASN A 209 -11.70 4.07 -7.19
CA ASN A 209 -13.09 3.63 -6.95
C ASN A 209 -13.62 2.64 -8.01
N ALA A 210 -13.15 2.73 -9.24
CA ALA A 210 -13.53 1.82 -10.33
C ALA A 210 -13.05 0.37 -10.10
N LEU A 211 -12.05 0.16 -9.25
CA LEU A 211 -11.51 -1.17 -8.93
C LEU A 211 -12.10 -1.78 -7.65
N ILE A 212 -12.90 -1.04 -6.90
CA ILE A 212 -13.52 -1.55 -5.67
C ILE A 212 -14.51 -2.68 -5.97
N PRO A 213 -15.47 -2.56 -6.92
CA PRO A 213 -16.39 -3.66 -7.20
C PRO A 213 -15.70 -4.97 -7.61
N PRO A 214 -14.74 -4.99 -8.56
CA PRO A 214 -14.04 -6.24 -8.88
C PRO A 214 -13.18 -6.75 -7.71
N LEU A 215 -12.68 -5.88 -6.82
CA LEU A 215 -11.97 -6.29 -5.61
C LEU A 215 -12.92 -7.04 -4.65
N ILE A 216 -14.09 -6.47 -4.37
CA ILE A 216 -15.09 -7.09 -3.51
C ILE A 216 -15.49 -8.44 -4.08
N GLN A 217 -15.78 -8.53 -5.38
CA GLN A 217 -16.14 -9.78 -6.02
C GLN A 217 -15.08 -10.87 -5.82
N LEU A 218 -13.80 -10.56 -6.01
CA LEU A 218 -12.71 -11.53 -5.82
C LEU A 218 -12.60 -11.99 -4.36
N VAL A 219 -12.78 -11.09 -3.40
CA VAL A 219 -12.74 -11.43 -1.98
C VAL A 219 -13.92 -12.31 -1.61
N VAL A 220 -15.14 -11.98 -2.04
CA VAL A 220 -16.36 -12.76 -1.80
C VAL A 220 -16.24 -14.14 -2.43
N GLU A 221 -15.74 -14.25 -3.66
CA GLU A 221 -15.51 -15.54 -4.32
C GLU A 221 -14.53 -16.43 -3.54
N GLU A 222 -13.46 -15.85 -2.97
CA GLU A 222 -12.50 -16.62 -2.16
C GLU A 222 -13.10 -17.09 -0.84
N LEU A 223 -13.83 -16.19 -0.15
CA LEU A 223 -14.52 -16.52 1.10
C LEU A 223 -15.58 -17.57 0.90
N THR A 224 -16.38 -17.46 -0.17
CA THR A 224 -17.41 -18.45 -0.51
C THR A 224 -16.80 -19.82 -0.84
N LYS A 225 -15.67 -19.87 -1.55
CA LYS A 225 -14.94 -21.14 -1.81
C LYS A 225 -14.42 -21.80 -0.54
N ALA A 226 -14.00 -21.00 0.45
CA ALA A 226 -13.53 -21.51 1.72
C ALA A 226 -14.66 -22.15 2.56
N GLU A 227 -15.89 -21.65 2.40
CA GLU A 227 -17.08 -22.21 3.06
C GLU A 227 -17.68 -23.39 2.30
N TYR A 228 -17.44 -23.47 0.98
CA TYR A 228 -17.97 -24.57 0.18
C TYR A 228 -17.29 -25.89 0.61
N LYS A 229 -17.91 -26.58 1.56
CA LYS A 229 -17.65 -27.99 1.78
C LYS A 229 -18.10 -28.72 0.52
N PRO A 230 -17.23 -29.46 -0.17
CA PRO A 230 -17.69 -30.30 -1.27
C PRO A 230 -18.85 -31.15 -0.73
N GLU A 231 -19.99 -31.09 -1.40
CA GLU A 231 -21.09 -32.03 -1.11
C GLU A 231 -20.46 -33.42 -1.10
N ASP A 232 -20.59 -34.08 0.02
CA ASP A 232 -20.16 -35.45 0.18
C ASP A 232 -20.98 -36.28 -0.81
N LYS A 233 -20.42 -36.52 -2.00
CA LYS A 233 -21.11 -37.28 -3.06
C LYS A 233 -21.27 -38.74 -2.68
N GLU A 234 -20.59 -39.17 -1.64
CA GLU A 234 -20.79 -40.45 -0.97
C GLU A 234 -21.75 -40.22 0.18
N ASN A 235 -23.03 -40.31 -0.12
CA ASN A 235 -24.07 -40.29 0.90
C ASN A 235 -23.92 -41.54 1.79
N ASN A 236 -23.24 -41.37 2.95
CA ASN A 236 -23.07 -42.42 3.96
C ASN A 236 -24.42 -42.95 4.51
N SER A 237 -25.56 -42.41 4.06
CA SER A 237 -26.87 -42.98 4.41
C SER A 237 -27.10 -44.40 3.83
N ASP A 238 -26.32 -44.81 2.84
CA ASP A 238 -26.35 -46.16 2.30
C ASP A 238 -25.61 -47.20 3.19
N ASP A 239 -24.61 -46.73 3.95
CA ASP A 239 -23.88 -47.56 4.92
C ASP A 239 -24.71 -47.85 6.18
N ASP A 240 -25.61 -46.96 6.57
CA ASP A 240 -26.49 -47.12 7.72
C ASP A 240 -27.65 -48.14 7.43
N LEU A 241 -28.03 -48.28 6.17
CA LEU A 241 -29.07 -49.20 5.76
C LEU A 241 -28.59 -50.66 5.68
N SER A 242 -27.31 -50.89 5.43
CA SER A 242 -26.75 -52.23 5.37
C SER A 242 -26.64 -52.91 6.75
N ASN A 243 -26.58 -52.12 7.82
CA ASN A 243 -26.48 -52.65 9.19
C ASN A 243 -27.85 -52.98 9.85
N VAL A 244 -28.98 -52.63 9.22
CA VAL A 244 -30.32 -52.89 9.78
C VAL A 244 -30.93 -54.18 9.29
N THR A 245 -30.41 -54.78 8.23
CA THR A 245 -30.95 -56.04 7.65
C THR A 245 -30.26 -57.32 8.11
N ALA A 246 -29.30 -57.22 9.06
CA ALA A 246 -28.67 -58.41 9.65
C ALA A 246 -29.30 -58.76 11.03
N LYS A 247 -30.58 -59.22 11.01
CA LYS A 247 -31.18 -59.98 12.10
C LYS A 247 -32.05 -61.05 11.57
#